data_767f5d7bf9e0bdf5f23116e60ff95099
#
_entry.id   767f5d7bf9e0bdf5f23116e60ff95099
#
_cell.length_a   1.000
_cell.length_b   1.000
_cell.length_c   1.000
_cell.angle_alpha   90.00
_cell.angle_beta   90.00
_cell.angle_gamma   90.00
#
_symmetry.space_group_name_H-M   'P 1'
#
loop_
_entity.id
_entity.type
_entity.pdbx_description
1 polymer ?
#
loop_
_entity_poly.entity_id
_entity_poly.type
_entity_poly.pdbx_seq_one_letter_code
_entity_poly.pdbx_strand_id
1 'polypeptide(L)'
;LFAEFARCVKEVQPKMFLFENVRGLLSHDFGRTFSTITHTFESLGYTLQHKILNACYYGVGQKRQRLIVIGIRNDLINKISFQYPEPDDHMTILRDVLKNVPKSPYQPYSETKRKVMELVPPGGCWIDLPTDIAKAYMGKSYYSGGGRRGMARRISWDEPCLTLTTSPSQKQTERCHPDETRPFTVREYARIQSFPDSWEFTGSLSEQYKQIGNAVPVELA
;
A
#
# COMPACT_ATOMS: atom_id res chain seq x y z
N LEU A 1 0.56 -4.81 19.95
CA LEU A 1 1.73 -4.24 19.27
C LEU A 1 2.03 -2.82 19.77
N PHE A 2 1.01 -1.91 19.79
CA PHE A 2 1.20 -0.54 20.28
C PHE A 2 1.78 -0.47 21.69
N ALA A 3 1.26 -1.24 22.65
CA ALA A 3 1.74 -1.25 24.04
C ALA A 3 3.24 -1.60 24.14
N GLU A 4 3.71 -2.54 23.34
CA GLU A 4 5.13 -2.94 23.30
C GLU A 4 6.01 -1.84 22.71
N PHE A 5 5.52 -1.15 21.67
CA PHE A 5 6.25 0.00 21.13
C PHE A 5 6.34 1.14 22.15
N ALA A 6 5.25 1.44 22.86
CA ALA A 6 5.25 2.45 23.93
C ALA A 6 6.18 2.04 25.10
N ARG A 7 6.22 0.74 25.46
CA ARG A 7 7.17 0.21 26.45
C ARG A 7 8.61 0.42 26.00
N CYS A 8 8.92 0.08 24.74
CA CYS A 8 10.26 0.28 24.18
C CYS A 8 10.68 1.76 24.20
N VAL A 9 9.78 2.68 23.79
CA VAL A 9 10.06 4.13 23.83
C VAL A 9 10.28 4.60 25.27
N LYS A 10 9.51 4.10 26.24
CA LYS A 10 9.68 4.40 27.67
C LYS A 10 11.04 3.95 28.20
N GLU A 11 11.50 2.76 27.82
CA GLU A 11 12.77 2.19 28.32
C GLU A 11 13.98 2.82 27.63
N VAL A 12 13.93 2.99 26.30
CA VAL A 12 15.07 3.49 25.49
C VAL A 12 15.19 5.02 25.56
N GLN A 13 14.09 5.73 25.79
CA GLN A 13 14.03 7.20 25.80
C GLN A 13 14.71 7.84 24.58
N PRO A 14 14.36 7.41 23.33
CA PRO A 14 15.02 7.93 22.15
C PRO A 14 14.81 9.45 22.02
N LYS A 15 15.74 10.13 21.38
CA LYS A 15 15.60 11.57 21.07
C LYS A 15 14.38 11.85 20.19
N MET A 16 14.12 10.91 19.27
CA MET A 16 13.04 10.97 18.30
C MET A 16 12.63 9.54 17.93
N PHE A 17 11.37 9.32 17.61
CA PHE A 17 10.87 8.08 17.06
C PHE A 17 9.93 8.33 15.88
N LEU A 18 9.79 7.33 15.04
CA LEU A 18 8.81 7.28 13.96
C LEU A 18 7.99 6.01 14.09
N PHE A 19 6.69 6.11 13.89
CA PHE A 19 5.87 4.95 13.58
C PHE A 19 4.95 5.20 12.38
N GLU A 20 4.67 4.14 11.66
CA GLU A 20 3.79 4.14 10.49
C GLU A 20 2.54 3.33 10.78
N ASN A 21 1.42 3.78 10.21
CA ASN A 21 0.17 3.02 10.26
C ASN A 21 -0.72 3.34 9.05
N VAL A 22 -1.79 2.57 8.90
CA VAL A 22 -2.82 2.86 7.90
C VAL A 22 -3.60 4.11 8.27
N ARG A 23 -4.05 4.87 7.25
CA ARG A 23 -4.89 6.07 7.45
C ARG A 23 -6.09 5.83 8.37
N GLY A 24 -6.68 4.62 8.31
CA GLY A 24 -7.85 4.26 9.10
C GLY A 24 -7.66 4.38 10.61
N LEU A 25 -6.40 4.40 11.12
CA LEU A 25 -6.13 4.59 12.55
C LEU A 25 -6.70 5.90 13.08
N LEU A 26 -6.72 6.97 12.28
CA LEU A 26 -7.25 8.28 12.71
C LEU A 26 -8.76 8.26 12.97
N SER A 27 -9.50 7.41 12.29
CA SER A 27 -10.96 7.29 12.46
C SER A 27 -11.39 6.04 13.22
N HIS A 28 -10.43 5.17 13.58
CA HIS A 28 -10.72 3.94 14.32
C HIS A 28 -11.34 4.29 15.68
N ASP A 29 -12.45 3.64 15.99
CA ASP A 29 -13.19 3.85 17.24
C ASP A 29 -13.51 5.34 17.47
N PHE A 30 -14.04 6.02 16.45
CA PHE A 30 -14.36 7.46 16.47
C PHE A 30 -13.17 8.36 16.86
N GLY A 31 -11.95 7.94 16.52
CA GLY A 31 -10.69 8.65 16.83
C GLY A 31 -10.12 8.35 18.22
N ARG A 32 -10.84 7.63 19.08
CA ARG A 32 -10.38 7.33 20.45
C ARG A 32 -9.07 6.56 20.49
N THR A 33 -8.87 5.64 19.54
CA THR A 33 -7.62 4.87 19.46
C THR A 33 -6.42 5.77 19.23
N PHE A 34 -6.50 6.69 18.26
CA PHE A 34 -5.39 7.61 17.99
C PHE A 34 -5.18 8.60 19.15
N SER A 35 -6.24 9.09 19.75
CA SER A 35 -6.16 9.94 20.97
C SER A 35 -5.45 9.22 22.12
N THR A 36 -5.77 7.95 22.37
CA THR A 36 -5.08 7.14 23.40
C THR A 36 -3.59 6.98 23.09
N ILE A 37 -3.24 6.74 21.82
CA ILE A 37 -1.84 6.64 21.38
C ILE A 37 -1.10 7.96 21.65
N THR A 38 -1.68 9.08 21.23
CA THR A 38 -1.12 10.42 21.41
C THR A 38 -0.88 10.70 22.89
N HIS A 39 -1.92 10.56 23.72
CA HIS A 39 -1.82 10.80 25.16
C HIS A 39 -0.77 9.91 25.86
N THR A 40 -0.64 8.64 25.41
CA THR A 40 0.38 7.74 25.95
C THR A 40 1.78 8.29 25.72
N PHE A 41 2.11 8.72 24.49
CA PHE A 41 3.45 9.26 24.21
C PHE A 41 3.68 10.65 24.83
N GLU A 42 2.65 11.49 24.89
CA GLU A 42 2.72 12.77 25.60
C GLU A 42 3.06 12.56 27.09
N SER A 43 2.43 11.58 27.74
CA SER A 43 2.72 11.22 29.13
C SER A 43 4.13 10.66 29.33
N LEU A 44 4.78 10.14 28.28
CA LEU A 44 6.18 9.70 28.27
C LEU A 44 7.17 10.84 27.96
N GLY A 45 6.69 12.07 27.80
CA GLY A 45 7.53 13.25 27.58
C GLY A 45 7.87 13.53 26.11
N TYR A 46 6.97 13.18 25.17
CA TYR A 46 7.14 13.43 23.73
C TYR A 46 6.05 14.34 23.19
N THR A 47 6.44 15.24 22.29
CA THR A 47 5.52 15.99 21.43
C THR A 47 5.39 15.28 20.09
N LEU A 48 4.14 15.09 19.62
CA LEU A 48 3.83 14.34 18.42
C LEU A 48 3.43 15.26 17.25
N GLN A 49 3.91 14.91 16.07
CA GLN A 49 3.45 15.44 14.81
C GLN A 49 2.99 14.28 13.93
N HIS A 50 1.97 14.46 13.11
CA HIS A 50 1.53 13.44 12.18
C HIS A 50 1.07 14.02 10.84
N LYS A 51 1.28 13.27 9.78
CA LYS A 51 0.84 13.60 8.41
C LYS A 51 0.43 12.33 7.69
N ILE A 52 -0.59 12.40 6.83
CA ILE A 52 -0.91 11.33 5.90
C ILE A 52 -0.11 11.59 4.63
N LEU A 53 0.78 10.68 4.28
CA LEU A 53 1.52 10.70 3.03
C LEU A 53 0.91 9.71 2.04
N ASN A 54 0.83 10.09 0.75
CA ASN A 54 0.40 9.19 -0.30
C ASN A 54 1.61 8.88 -1.18
N ALA A 55 2.08 7.65 -1.12
CA ALA A 55 3.33 7.19 -1.71
C ALA A 55 3.54 7.59 -3.19
N CYS A 56 2.45 7.70 -3.99
CA CYS A 56 2.57 8.08 -5.40
C CYS A 56 3.09 9.50 -5.64
N TYR A 57 3.16 10.35 -4.62
CA TYR A 57 3.78 11.67 -4.69
C TYR A 57 5.20 11.71 -4.10
N TYR A 58 5.82 10.54 -3.91
CA TYR A 58 7.15 10.36 -3.34
C TYR A 58 7.91 9.26 -4.09
N GLY A 59 7.86 9.28 -5.43
CA GLY A 59 8.61 8.36 -6.28
C GLY A 59 8.08 6.92 -6.34
N VAL A 60 6.93 6.62 -5.73
CA VAL A 60 6.38 5.26 -5.64
C VAL A 60 5.24 5.05 -6.63
N GLY A 61 5.32 4.05 -7.49
CA GLY A 61 4.30 3.73 -8.52
C GLY A 61 2.96 3.22 -7.97
N GLN A 62 2.54 3.68 -6.78
CA GLN A 62 1.40 3.13 -6.05
C GLN A 62 0.64 4.19 -5.24
N LYS A 63 -0.68 4.20 -5.35
CA LYS A 63 -1.57 4.93 -4.42
C LYS A 63 -1.62 4.18 -3.08
N ARG A 64 -0.81 4.61 -2.13
CA ARG A 64 -0.72 4.01 -0.79
C ARG A 64 -0.62 5.11 0.26
N GLN A 65 -1.75 5.39 0.91
CA GLN A 65 -1.80 6.37 2.00
C GLN A 65 -1.34 5.74 3.31
N ARG A 66 -0.41 6.43 3.98
CA ARG A 66 0.10 6.03 5.28
C ARG A 66 0.14 7.20 6.24
N LEU A 67 -0.29 6.93 7.46
CA LEU A 67 -0.14 7.83 8.58
C LEU A 67 1.29 7.68 9.09
N ILE A 68 2.06 8.76 9.02
CA ILE A 68 3.40 8.84 9.59
C ILE A 68 3.33 9.72 10.82
N VAL A 69 3.79 9.20 11.94
CA VAL A 69 3.81 9.92 13.22
C VAL A 69 5.25 10.02 13.69
N ILE A 70 5.64 11.24 14.03
CA ILE A 70 6.96 11.57 14.56
C ILE A 70 6.77 12.02 16.00
N GLY A 71 7.50 11.42 16.93
CA GLY A 71 7.61 11.86 18.31
C GLY A 71 8.98 12.47 18.60
N ILE A 72 9.00 13.69 19.09
CA ILE A 72 10.22 14.40 19.49
C ILE A 72 10.18 14.55 21.01
N ARG A 73 11.25 14.17 21.72
CA ARG A 73 11.35 14.29 23.15
C ARG A 73 11.34 15.76 23.57
N ASN A 74 10.54 16.11 24.60
CA ASN A 74 10.21 17.49 24.96
C ASN A 74 11.42 18.38 25.28
N ASP A 75 12.52 17.81 25.82
CA ASP A 75 13.76 18.55 26.06
C ASP A 75 14.49 19.00 24.79
N LEU A 76 14.07 18.49 23.63
CA LEU A 76 14.67 18.73 22.32
C LEU A 76 13.75 19.52 21.38
N ILE A 77 12.49 19.74 21.72
CA ILE A 77 11.50 20.33 20.80
C ILE A 77 11.93 21.70 20.23
N ASN A 78 12.66 22.50 21.03
CA ASN A 78 13.20 23.80 20.59
C ASN A 78 14.57 23.69 19.93
N LYS A 79 15.16 22.49 19.85
CA LYS A 79 16.50 22.24 19.29
C LYS A 79 16.45 21.42 18.00
N ILE A 80 15.34 20.73 17.74
CA ILE A 80 15.13 19.88 16.57
C ILE A 80 13.93 20.43 15.80
N SER A 81 14.15 20.82 14.55
CA SER A 81 13.08 21.09 13.60
C SER A 81 12.89 19.88 12.71
N PHE A 82 11.73 19.26 12.73
CA PHE A 82 11.34 18.21 11.80
C PHE A 82 10.28 18.75 10.83
N GLN A 83 10.51 18.52 9.56
CA GLN A 83 9.54 18.83 8.51
C GLN A 83 9.31 17.58 7.67
N TYR A 84 8.04 17.29 7.37
CA TYR A 84 7.72 16.25 6.40
C TYR A 84 8.21 16.67 5.02
N PRO A 85 8.69 15.73 4.20
CA PRO A 85 9.07 16.05 2.83
C PRO A 85 7.87 16.60 2.06
N GLU A 86 8.14 17.54 1.15
CA GLU A 86 7.10 18.03 0.26
C GLU A 86 6.77 16.97 -0.82
N PRO A 87 5.51 16.84 -1.19
CA PRO A 87 5.12 15.93 -2.25
C PRO A 87 5.60 16.44 -3.61
N ASP A 88 5.90 15.53 -4.52
CA ASP A 88 6.11 15.84 -5.93
C ASP A 88 4.85 16.44 -6.55
N ASP A 89 5.01 17.29 -7.57
CA ASP A 89 3.90 17.93 -8.29
C ASP A 89 3.04 16.91 -9.07
N HIS A 90 3.64 15.77 -9.43
CA HIS A 90 3.01 14.72 -10.22
C HIS A 90 3.06 13.37 -9.52
N MET A 91 2.04 12.55 -9.78
CA MET A 91 2.03 11.17 -9.33
C MET A 91 3.00 10.33 -10.17
N THR A 92 3.83 9.54 -9.51
CA THR A 92 4.58 8.46 -10.16
C THR A 92 3.60 7.39 -10.64
N ILE A 93 3.60 7.12 -11.94
CA ILE A 93 2.70 6.16 -12.59
C ILE A 93 3.39 4.82 -12.84
N LEU A 94 2.61 3.81 -13.21
CA LEU A 94 3.12 2.46 -13.42
C LEU A 94 4.20 2.40 -14.51
N ARG A 95 4.04 3.17 -15.60
CA ARG A 95 5.00 3.28 -16.70
C ARG A 95 6.39 3.76 -16.25
N ASP A 96 6.46 4.57 -15.21
CA ASP A 96 7.73 5.11 -14.71
C ASP A 96 8.58 4.04 -14.02
N VAL A 97 7.93 3.14 -13.29
CA VAL A 97 8.60 2.16 -12.42
C VAL A 97 8.77 0.78 -13.05
N LEU A 98 8.02 0.43 -14.10
CA LEU A 98 8.06 -0.89 -14.73
C LEU A 98 8.82 -0.92 -16.08
N LYS A 99 9.87 -0.10 -16.23
CA LYS A 99 10.75 -0.15 -17.41
C LYS A 99 11.80 -1.25 -17.23
N ASN A 100 11.93 -2.15 -18.23
CA ASN A 100 12.98 -3.19 -18.26
C ASN A 100 13.04 -4.02 -16.96
N VAL A 101 11.90 -4.48 -16.47
CA VAL A 101 11.84 -5.29 -15.24
C VAL A 101 12.47 -6.65 -15.48
N PRO A 102 13.39 -7.12 -14.64
CA PRO A 102 13.92 -8.48 -14.72
C PRO A 102 12.81 -9.54 -14.62
N LYS A 103 12.95 -10.62 -15.39
CA LYS A 103 12.00 -11.74 -15.34
C LYS A 103 11.96 -12.34 -13.93
N SER A 104 10.77 -12.62 -13.43
CA SER A 104 10.55 -13.25 -12.13
C SER A 104 9.25 -14.05 -12.13
N PRO A 105 9.07 -14.99 -11.19
CA PRO A 105 7.86 -15.81 -11.13
C PRO A 105 6.62 -14.98 -10.75
N TYR A 106 5.45 -15.52 -11.07
CA TYR A 106 4.15 -14.97 -10.64
C TYR A 106 3.15 -16.09 -10.35
N GLN A 107 2.11 -15.78 -9.59
CA GLN A 107 0.99 -16.67 -9.31
C GLN A 107 0.02 -16.64 -10.51
N PRO A 108 -0.11 -17.68 -11.32
CA PRO A 108 -1.00 -17.66 -12.48
C PRO A 108 -2.47 -17.60 -12.05
N TYR A 109 -3.30 -16.99 -12.88
CA TYR A 109 -4.75 -17.09 -12.73
C TYR A 109 -5.25 -18.51 -13.05
N SER A 110 -6.34 -18.93 -12.37
CA SER A 110 -7.09 -20.06 -12.88
C SER A 110 -7.67 -19.75 -14.25
N GLU A 111 -7.93 -20.76 -15.07
CA GLU A 111 -8.45 -20.56 -16.41
C GLU A 111 -9.75 -19.77 -16.45
N THR A 112 -10.68 -20.09 -15.53
CA THR A 112 -11.95 -19.36 -15.39
C THR A 112 -11.72 -17.87 -15.11
N LYS A 113 -10.78 -17.54 -14.23
CA LYS A 113 -10.44 -16.16 -13.89
C LYS A 113 -9.75 -15.46 -15.04
N ARG A 114 -8.83 -16.14 -15.74
CA ARG A 114 -8.15 -15.61 -16.90
C ARG A 114 -9.13 -15.18 -17.99
N LYS A 115 -10.11 -16.02 -18.32
CA LYS A 115 -11.18 -15.71 -19.29
C LYS A 115 -11.96 -14.43 -18.92
N VAL A 116 -12.26 -14.23 -17.65
CA VAL A 116 -12.92 -13.00 -17.19
C VAL A 116 -11.99 -11.80 -17.33
N MET A 117 -10.73 -11.94 -16.90
CA MET A 117 -9.76 -10.85 -16.95
C MET A 117 -9.35 -10.44 -18.35
N GLU A 118 -9.45 -11.33 -19.34
CA GLU A 118 -9.24 -11.03 -20.77
C GLU A 118 -10.24 -9.99 -21.30
N LEU A 119 -11.44 -9.95 -20.76
CA LEU A 119 -12.50 -9.02 -21.15
C LEU A 119 -12.36 -7.63 -20.51
N VAL A 120 -11.48 -7.48 -19.51
CA VAL A 120 -11.29 -6.21 -18.80
C VAL A 120 -10.22 -5.38 -19.52
N PRO A 121 -10.56 -4.18 -20.02
CA PRO A 121 -9.58 -3.31 -20.67
C PRO A 121 -8.54 -2.75 -19.68
N PRO A 122 -7.38 -2.27 -20.17
CA PRO A 122 -6.44 -1.52 -19.33
C PRO A 122 -7.13 -0.35 -18.61
N GLY A 123 -6.87 -0.19 -17.31
CA GLY A 123 -7.56 0.79 -16.46
C GLY A 123 -8.99 0.40 -16.04
N GLY A 124 -9.54 -0.70 -16.58
CA GLY A 124 -10.88 -1.17 -16.32
C GLY A 124 -11.03 -2.05 -15.08
N CYS A 125 -12.26 -2.44 -14.79
CA CYS A 125 -12.61 -3.32 -13.69
C CYS A 125 -13.90 -4.10 -14.00
N TRP A 126 -14.48 -4.76 -13.04
CA TRP A 126 -15.71 -5.54 -13.20
C TRP A 126 -16.89 -4.80 -13.84
N ILE A 127 -16.92 -3.45 -13.77
CA ILE A 127 -17.99 -2.61 -14.35
C ILE A 127 -17.94 -2.67 -15.90
N ASP A 128 -16.76 -2.89 -16.45
CA ASP A 128 -16.52 -2.94 -17.89
C ASP A 128 -16.80 -4.32 -18.50
N LEU A 129 -17.16 -5.29 -17.67
CA LEU A 129 -17.55 -6.62 -18.12
C LEU A 129 -18.99 -6.66 -18.66
N PRO A 130 -19.31 -7.54 -19.60
CA PRO A 130 -20.70 -7.86 -19.93
C PRO A 130 -21.51 -8.19 -18.69
N THR A 131 -22.77 -7.73 -18.65
CA THR A 131 -23.59 -7.76 -17.42
C THR A 131 -23.76 -9.16 -16.82
N ASP A 132 -23.93 -10.17 -17.62
CA ASP A 132 -24.06 -11.57 -17.21
C ASP A 132 -22.76 -12.10 -16.59
N ILE A 133 -21.61 -11.81 -17.22
CA ILE A 133 -20.28 -12.16 -16.70
C ILE A 133 -19.99 -11.42 -15.41
N ALA A 134 -20.29 -10.11 -15.37
CA ALA A 134 -20.12 -9.30 -14.16
C ALA A 134 -20.94 -9.86 -13.00
N LYS A 135 -22.21 -10.20 -13.21
CA LYS A 135 -23.05 -10.82 -12.18
C LYS A 135 -22.51 -12.17 -11.69
N ALA A 136 -22.13 -13.03 -12.62
CA ALA A 136 -21.56 -14.34 -12.30
C ALA A 136 -20.23 -14.20 -11.51
N TYR A 137 -19.33 -13.31 -11.96
CA TYR A 137 -18.03 -13.09 -11.32
C TYR A 137 -18.17 -12.44 -9.94
N MET A 138 -18.98 -11.39 -9.83
CA MET A 138 -19.15 -10.63 -8.59
C MET A 138 -20.00 -11.37 -7.55
N GLY A 139 -20.97 -12.16 -7.98
CA GLY A 139 -21.94 -12.81 -7.10
C GLY A 139 -22.73 -11.80 -6.26
N LYS A 140 -22.89 -12.05 -4.96
CA LYS A 140 -23.61 -11.14 -4.05
C LYS A 140 -23.03 -9.71 -4.02
N SER A 141 -21.73 -9.55 -4.27
CA SER A 141 -21.08 -8.23 -4.28
C SER A 141 -21.53 -7.33 -5.42
N TYR A 142 -22.14 -7.87 -6.48
CA TYR A 142 -22.72 -7.11 -7.58
C TYR A 142 -23.83 -6.17 -7.11
N TYR A 143 -24.62 -6.62 -6.15
CA TYR A 143 -25.77 -5.88 -5.62
C TYR A 143 -25.44 -5.02 -4.38
N SER A 144 -24.19 -5.07 -3.90
CA SER A 144 -23.79 -4.37 -2.66
C SER A 144 -23.46 -2.91 -2.91
N GLY A 145 -24.18 -2.11 -3.57
CA GLY A 145 -23.95 -0.68 -3.83
C GLY A 145 -22.60 -0.11 -3.35
N GLY A 146 -21.94 0.70 -4.10
CA GLY A 146 -20.75 1.40 -3.63
C GLY A 146 -19.42 0.97 -4.25
N GLY A 147 -19.35 0.97 -5.57
CA GLY A 147 -18.15 1.30 -6.34
C GLY A 147 -16.84 0.57 -6.00
N ARG A 148 -16.88 -0.68 -5.59
CA ARG A 148 -15.68 -1.48 -5.28
C ARG A 148 -14.91 -1.82 -6.55
N ARG A 149 -14.17 -0.83 -7.07
CA ARG A 149 -13.38 -0.94 -8.32
C ARG A 149 -12.09 -1.77 -8.17
N GLY A 150 -11.91 -2.48 -7.06
CA GLY A 150 -10.76 -3.37 -6.84
C GLY A 150 -10.96 -4.80 -7.33
N MET A 151 -12.18 -5.19 -7.73
CA MET A 151 -12.47 -6.52 -8.27
C MET A 151 -12.33 -6.51 -9.79
N ALA A 152 -11.78 -7.60 -10.34
CA ALA A 152 -11.42 -7.71 -11.76
C ALA A 152 -10.66 -6.47 -12.26
N ARG A 153 -9.73 -5.94 -11.47
CA ARG A 153 -9.02 -4.71 -11.79
C ARG A 153 -7.80 -4.98 -12.65
N ARG A 154 -7.79 -4.46 -13.87
CA ARG A 154 -6.62 -4.34 -14.73
C ARG A 154 -6.05 -2.93 -14.57
N ILE A 155 -4.77 -2.80 -14.26
CA ILE A 155 -4.13 -1.50 -14.06
C ILE A 155 -3.84 -0.85 -15.43
N SER A 156 -3.79 0.48 -15.50
CA SER A 156 -3.30 1.21 -16.66
C SER A 156 -1.82 1.56 -16.50
N TRP A 157 -1.10 1.71 -17.63
CA TRP A 157 0.25 2.26 -17.63
C TRP A 157 0.31 3.70 -17.13
N ASP A 158 -0.75 4.47 -17.35
CA ASP A 158 -0.82 5.90 -17.13
C ASP A 158 -1.50 6.26 -15.79
N GLU A 159 -1.52 5.30 -14.86
CA GLU A 159 -1.97 5.52 -13.48
C GLU A 159 -1.02 4.85 -12.48
N PRO A 160 -0.93 5.35 -11.23
CA PRO A 160 -0.31 4.61 -10.14
C PRO A 160 -1.09 3.32 -9.86
N CYS A 161 -0.40 2.24 -9.58
CA CYS A 161 -1.05 1.02 -9.11
C CYS A 161 -1.89 1.31 -7.85
N LEU A 162 -2.98 0.60 -7.67
CA LEU A 162 -3.70 0.62 -6.39
C LEU A 162 -2.86 -0.04 -5.31
N THR A 163 -3.17 0.26 -4.04
CA THR A 163 -2.45 -0.33 -2.90
C THR A 163 -2.23 -1.83 -3.07
N LEU A 164 -0.97 -2.24 -3.07
CA LEU A 164 -0.58 -3.64 -3.11
C LEU A 164 -0.93 -4.32 -1.79
N THR A 165 -1.45 -5.54 -1.90
CA THR A 165 -1.80 -6.40 -0.77
C THR A 165 -0.83 -7.57 -0.68
N THR A 166 -1.06 -8.49 0.24
CA THR A 166 -0.21 -9.68 0.43
C THR A 166 -0.36 -10.74 -0.67
N SER A 167 -1.27 -10.53 -1.63
CA SER A 167 -1.44 -11.39 -2.79
C SER A 167 -1.97 -10.57 -3.97
N PRO A 168 -1.35 -10.67 -5.16
CA PRO A 168 -1.77 -9.91 -6.36
C PRO A 168 -3.05 -10.44 -7.01
N SER A 169 -3.48 -11.64 -6.64
CA SER A 169 -4.60 -12.35 -7.26
C SER A 169 -5.83 -12.51 -6.38
N GLN A 170 -5.91 -11.80 -5.25
CA GLN A 170 -7.12 -11.77 -4.41
C GLN A 170 -8.29 -11.15 -5.17
N LYS A 171 -9.46 -11.80 -5.14
CA LYS A 171 -10.65 -11.37 -5.88
C LYS A 171 -11.07 -9.92 -5.59
N GLN A 172 -10.95 -9.50 -4.33
CA GLN A 172 -11.37 -8.16 -3.89
C GLN A 172 -10.32 -7.05 -4.16
N THR A 173 -9.08 -7.43 -4.38
CA THR A 173 -7.94 -6.51 -4.52
C THR A 173 -7.04 -6.93 -5.68
N GLU A 174 -7.66 -7.25 -6.80
CA GLU A 174 -6.99 -7.69 -8.02
C GLU A 174 -6.01 -6.65 -8.56
N ARG A 175 -4.88 -7.12 -9.07
CA ARG A 175 -3.84 -6.28 -9.70
C ARG A 175 -3.34 -6.99 -10.96
N CYS A 176 -4.15 -6.91 -12.04
CA CYS A 176 -3.78 -7.46 -13.33
C CYS A 176 -2.83 -6.51 -14.06
N HIS A 177 -1.81 -7.09 -14.73
CA HIS A 177 -0.89 -6.33 -15.58
C HIS A 177 -1.65 -5.63 -16.73
N PRO A 178 -1.22 -4.44 -17.17
CA PRO A 178 -1.93 -3.68 -18.21
C PRO A 178 -2.11 -4.45 -19.53
N ASP A 179 -1.04 -5.04 -20.06
CA ASP A 179 -1.04 -5.68 -21.39
C ASP A 179 -1.24 -7.19 -21.32
N GLU A 180 -0.81 -7.83 -20.25
CA GLU A 180 -0.85 -9.28 -20.11
C GLU A 180 -1.93 -9.71 -19.13
N THR A 181 -2.70 -10.77 -19.46
CA THR A 181 -3.75 -11.27 -18.56
C THR A 181 -3.16 -12.17 -17.48
N ARG A 182 -2.43 -11.53 -16.58
CA ARG A 182 -1.78 -12.14 -15.41
C ARG A 182 -1.66 -11.14 -14.26
N PRO A 183 -1.46 -11.60 -13.02
CA PRO A 183 -1.00 -10.73 -11.94
C PRO A 183 0.40 -10.20 -12.23
N PHE A 184 0.81 -9.15 -11.53
CA PHE A 184 2.20 -8.71 -11.55
C PHE A 184 3.14 -9.80 -11.04
N THR A 185 4.31 -9.94 -11.64
CA THR A 185 5.39 -10.81 -11.16
C THR A 185 5.95 -10.31 -9.83
N VAL A 186 6.73 -11.12 -9.12
CA VAL A 186 7.36 -10.72 -7.86
C VAL A 186 8.21 -9.46 -8.04
N ARG A 187 8.99 -9.36 -9.12
CA ARG A 187 9.86 -8.20 -9.35
C ARG A 187 9.07 -6.94 -9.74
N GLU A 188 8.03 -7.08 -10.57
CA GLU A 188 7.11 -5.98 -10.85
C GLU A 188 6.44 -5.47 -9.56
N TYR A 189 5.98 -6.39 -8.71
CA TYR A 189 5.36 -6.07 -7.42
C TYR A 189 6.35 -5.34 -6.48
N ALA A 190 7.60 -5.79 -6.46
CA ALA A 190 8.68 -5.17 -5.70
C ALA A 190 9.01 -3.75 -6.20
N ARG A 191 9.12 -3.55 -7.52
CA ARG A 191 9.37 -2.22 -8.10
C ARG A 191 8.22 -1.25 -7.86
N ILE A 192 6.96 -1.71 -7.89
CA ILE A 192 5.81 -0.88 -7.52
C ILE A 192 5.89 -0.40 -6.08
N GLN A 193 6.54 -1.17 -5.19
CA GLN A 193 6.87 -0.81 -3.79
C GLN A 193 8.25 -0.12 -3.66
N SER A 194 8.87 0.24 -4.79
CA SER A 194 10.17 0.89 -4.87
C SER A 194 11.35 0.09 -4.28
N PHE A 195 11.25 -1.24 -4.17
CA PHE A 195 12.40 -2.07 -3.84
C PHE A 195 13.40 -2.09 -5.00
N PRO A 196 14.71 -1.99 -4.73
CA PRO A 196 15.74 -2.13 -5.76
C PRO A 196 15.78 -3.57 -6.29
N ASP A 197 16.22 -3.74 -7.54
CA ASP A 197 16.27 -5.07 -8.18
C ASP A 197 17.25 -6.03 -7.51
N SER A 198 18.24 -5.51 -6.81
CA SER A 198 19.20 -6.28 -6.02
C SER A 198 18.62 -6.85 -4.71
N TRP A 199 17.42 -6.39 -4.31
CA TRP A 199 16.79 -6.93 -3.10
C TRP A 199 16.22 -8.32 -3.35
N GLU A 200 16.65 -9.28 -2.56
CA GLU A 200 16.19 -10.66 -2.65
C GLU A 200 15.05 -10.94 -1.65
N PHE A 201 14.00 -11.58 -2.15
CA PHE A 201 12.91 -12.09 -1.34
C PHE A 201 13.05 -13.60 -1.22
N THR A 202 12.92 -14.14 -0.02
CA THR A 202 13.10 -15.57 0.26
C THR A 202 11.77 -16.26 0.58
N GLY A 203 11.79 -17.59 0.58
CA GLY A 203 10.61 -18.41 0.85
C GLY A 203 9.76 -18.67 -0.39
N SER A 204 8.57 -19.20 -0.16
CA SER A 204 7.60 -19.51 -1.20
C SER A 204 7.14 -18.27 -1.95
N LEU A 205 6.60 -18.45 -3.17
CA LEU A 205 6.06 -17.35 -3.97
C LEU A 205 5.02 -16.51 -3.19
N SER A 206 4.16 -17.16 -2.40
CA SER A 206 3.18 -16.48 -1.56
C SER A 206 3.83 -15.64 -0.45
N GLU A 207 4.89 -16.14 0.15
CA GLU A 207 5.64 -15.40 1.19
C GLU A 207 6.36 -14.19 0.61
N GLN A 208 6.92 -14.29 -0.59
CA GLN A 208 7.53 -13.16 -1.28
C GLN A 208 6.52 -12.03 -1.52
N TYR A 209 5.34 -12.33 -2.05
CA TYR A 209 4.26 -11.33 -2.19
C TYR A 209 3.81 -10.74 -0.85
N LYS A 210 3.76 -11.57 0.20
CA LYS A 210 3.39 -11.12 1.54
C LYS A 210 4.44 -10.16 2.12
N GLN A 211 5.71 -10.43 1.92
CA GLN A 211 6.80 -9.54 2.34
C GLN A 211 6.66 -8.18 1.66
N ILE A 212 6.49 -8.16 0.33
CA ILE A 212 6.35 -6.92 -0.45
C ILE A 212 5.09 -6.16 -0.05
N GLY A 213 3.94 -6.83 0.03
CA GLY A 213 2.66 -6.18 0.33
C GLY A 213 2.57 -5.56 1.73
N ASN A 214 3.28 -6.16 2.71
CA ASN A 214 3.33 -5.66 4.08
C ASN A 214 4.35 -4.53 4.27
N ALA A 215 5.28 -4.36 3.36
CA ALA A 215 6.32 -3.35 3.50
C ALA A 215 5.79 -1.92 3.40
N VAL A 216 6.46 -0.99 4.04
CA VAL A 216 6.41 0.43 3.68
C VAL A 216 7.21 0.59 2.39
N PRO A 217 6.73 1.34 1.38
CA PRO A 217 7.52 1.61 0.19
C PRO A 217 8.86 2.24 0.54
N VAL A 218 9.93 1.77 -0.10
CA VAL A 218 11.30 2.16 0.27
C VAL A 218 11.52 3.66 0.10
N GLU A 219 11.09 4.24 -1.03
CA GLU A 219 11.22 5.68 -1.29
C GLU A 219 10.36 6.54 -0.35
N LEU A 220 9.26 6.02 0.18
CA LEU A 220 8.45 6.74 1.16
C LEU A 220 9.12 6.75 2.55
N ALA A 221 9.89 5.70 2.88
CA ALA A 221 10.53 5.54 4.18
C ALA A 221 11.82 6.34 4.30
#